data_d00c98d247f728fc650fcc6ceb4f870f
#
_entry.id   d00c98d247f728fc650fcc6ceb4f870f
#
_cell.length_a   1.000
_cell.length_b   1.000
_cell.length_c   1.000
_cell.angle_alpha   90.00
_cell.angle_beta   90.00
_cell.angle_gamma   90.00
#
_symmetry.space_group_name_H-M   'P 1'
#
loop_
_entity.id
_entity.type
_entity.pdbx_description
1 polymer ?
#
loop_
_entity_poly.entity_id
_entity_poly.type
_entity_poly.pdbx_seq_one_letter_code
_entity_poly.pdbx_strand_id
1 'polypeptide(L)'
;MSQDNSQTLYRTTPSRVGKMLAIMLAICIVGGIIFFSMWDYWISEPPHVISVMAGDVDHSGPAEATGITITQDLQFLESADFRSLTFNALIDEPGANPTIEMSVGDKIVFDVVNDGMSFHAFGVTKDTEGFAGIIPGSEIAAPTNPLKPGESGTSEFIAGEEGTYYYICTVPGHRDQGMVGEIVVSGSSGPAVAAAPTGVSHEFELDFIESADFRTLAFNALP
;
A
#
# COMPACT_ATOMS: atom_id res chain seq x y z
N MET A 1 32.65 -11.54 69.24
CA MET A 1 32.28 -10.26 68.57
C MET A 1 30.88 -10.49 68.01
N SER A 2 29.86 -10.07 68.78
CA SER A 2 28.47 -10.17 68.35
C SER A 2 28.13 -8.88 67.55
N GLN A 3 27.79 -9.01 66.28
CA GLN A 3 27.28 -7.90 65.52
C GLN A 3 25.84 -7.62 65.90
N ASP A 4 25.62 -6.51 66.59
CA ASP A 4 24.29 -5.99 66.87
C ASP A 4 23.64 -5.48 65.57
N ASN A 5 22.75 -6.31 65.01
CA ASN A 5 22.01 -5.97 63.80
C ASN A 5 20.67 -5.29 64.19
N SER A 6 20.78 -4.10 64.81
CA SER A 6 19.63 -3.28 65.14
C SER A 6 19.10 -2.65 63.84
N GLN A 7 18.19 -3.34 63.18
CA GLN A 7 17.39 -2.77 62.09
C GLN A 7 16.52 -1.64 62.69
N THR A 8 16.80 -0.44 62.31
CA THR A 8 15.96 0.73 62.65
C THR A 8 14.62 0.59 61.91
N LEU A 9 13.63 0.06 62.62
CA LEU A 9 12.24 0.04 62.17
C LEU A 9 11.68 1.46 62.13
N TYR A 10 11.60 2.05 60.91
CA TYR A 10 10.91 3.33 60.72
C TYR A 10 9.40 3.17 60.91
N ARG A 11 8.91 3.45 62.12
CA ARG A 11 7.46 3.48 62.41
C ARG A 11 6.88 4.79 61.87
N THR A 12 6.04 4.70 60.85
CA THR A 12 5.25 5.84 60.34
C THR A 12 4.12 6.15 61.35
N THR A 13 4.00 7.42 61.73
CA THR A 13 2.90 7.87 62.60
C THR A 13 1.61 7.98 61.78
N PRO A 14 0.41 7.72 62.38
CA PRO A 14 -0.87 7.87 61.66
C PRO A 14 -1.04 9.21 60.93
N SER A 15 -0.53 10.28 61.51
CA SER A 15 -0.55 11.62 60.88
C SER A 15 0.31 11.71 59.63
N ARG A 16 1.46 11.01 59.58
CA ARG A 16 2.30 10.97 58.38
C ARG A 16 1.66 10.13 57.27
N VAL A 17 1.08 9.01 57.65
CA VAL A 17 0.33 8.14 56.72
C VAL A 17 -0.84 8.91 56.10
N GLY A 18 -1.63 9.65 56.93
CA GLY A 18 -2.74 10.47 56.45
C GLY A 18 -2.30 11.56 55.46
N LYS A 19 -1.16 12.23 55.74
CA LYS A 19 -0.61 13.23 54.82
C LYS A 19 -0.14 12.63 53.49
N MET A 20 0.51 11.45 53.54
CA MET A 20 0.94 10.76 52.31
C MET A 20 -0.25 10.32 51.47
N LEU A 21 -1.29 9.76 52.08
CA LEU A 21 -2.51 9.37 51.38
C LEU A 21 -3.22 10.60 50.78
N ALA A 22 -3.28 11.73 51.49
CA ALA A 22 -3.88 12.93 50.96
C ALA A 22 -3.10 13.50 49.75
N ILE A 23 -1.77 13.47 49.80
CA ILE A 23 -0.92 13.89 48.66
C ILE A 23 -1.10 12.95 47.48
N MET A 24 -1.08 11.64 47.68
CA MET A 24 -1.31 10.68 46.62
C MET A 24 -2.69 10.84 45.96
N LEU A 25 -3.72 11.02 46.80
CA LEU A 25 -5.07 11.26 46.29
C LEU A 25 -5.15 12.56 45.47
N ALA A 26 -4.51 13.63 45.91
CA ALA A 26 -4.44 14.89 45.18
C ALA A 26 -3.73 14.75 43.82
N ILE A 27 -2.63 13.99 43.77
CA ILE A 27 -1.90 13.70 42.53
C ILE A 27 -2.79 12.87 41.56
N CYS A 28 -3.50 11.85 42.09
CA CYS A 28 -4.41 11.05 41.28
C CYS A 28 -5.59 11.85 40.71
N ILE A 29 -6.15 12.77 41.53
CA ILE A 29 -7.25 13.65 41.09
C ILE A 29 -6.76 14.61 40.00
N VAL A 30 -5.64 15.29 40.22
CA VAL A 30 -5.09 16.27 39.27
C VAL A 30 -4.66 15.55 37.99
N GLY A 31 -3.95 14.42 38.12
CA GLY A 31 -3.56 13.59 36.98
C GLY A 31 -4.75 13.06 36.17
N GLY A 32 -5.79 12.61 36.88
CA GLY A 32 -7.04 12.19 36.26
C GLY A 32 -7.76 13.30 35.50
N ILE A 33 -7.85 14.49 36.10
CA ILE A 33 -8.45 15.66 35.43
C ILE A 33 -7.68 16.02 34.17
N ILE A 34 -6.34 16.08 34.23
CA ILE A 34 -5.50 16.35 33.06
C ILE A 34 -5.70 15.27 31.98
N PHE A 35 -5.64 14.00 32.37
CA PHE A 35 -5.80 12.88 31.46
C PHE A 35 -7.15 12.90 30.74
N PHE A 36 -8.25 13.07 31.48
CA PHE A 36 -9.59 13.10 30.89
C PHE A 36 -9.89 14.39 30.11
N SER A 37 -9.30 15.55 30.52
CA SER A 37 -9.45 16.77 29.73
C SER A 37 -8.68 16.78 28.44
N MET A 38 -7.64 15.95 28.34
CA MET A 38 -6.87 15.75 27.09
C MET A 38 -7.25 14.47 26.37
N TRP A 39 -8.29 13.78 26.80
CA TRP A 39 -8.72 12.51 26.22
C TRP A 39 -8.96 12.64 24.70
N ASP A 40 -9.72 13.64 24.27
CA ASP A 40 -9.99 13.89 22.86
C ASP A 40 -8.73 14.19 22.05
N TYR A 41 -7.73 14.82 22.67
CA TYR A 41 -6.43 15.08 22.04
C TYR A 41 -5.61 13.79 21.85
N TRP A 42 -5.74 12.83 22.75
CA TRP A 42 -4.97 11.59 22.71
C TRP A 42 -5.60 10.52 21.83
N ILE A 43 -6.92 10.56 21.65
CA ILE A 43 -7.68 9.59 20.84
C ILE A 43 -8.16 10.19 19.51
N SER A 44 -8.17 11.52 19.37
CA SER A 44 -8.46 12.12 18.06
C SER A 44 -7.38 11.69 17.09
N GLU A 45 -7.81 11.26 15.92
CA GLU A 45 -6.91 11.11 14.79
C GLU A 45 -6.00 12.34 14.70
N PRO A 46 -4.69 12.17 14.39
CA PRO A 46 -3.79 13.29 14.28
C PRO A 46 -4.42 14.33 13.36
N PRO A 47 -4.43 15.63 13.76
CA PRO A 47 -5.07 16.64 12.95
C PRO A 47 -4.50 16.56 11.53
N HIS A 48 -5.35 16.78 10.54
CA HIS A 48 -5.07 16.73 9.10
C HIS A 48 -3.84 17.53 8.60
N VAL A 49 -2.98 17.95 9.51
CA VAL A 49 -1.68 18.57 9.19
C VAL A 49 -0.80 17.62 8.37
N ILE A 50 -1.01 16.32 8.50
CA ILE A 50 -0.32 15.32 7.64
C ILE A 50 -0.91 15.34 6.22
N SER A 51 -2.19 15.63 6.06
CA SER A 51 -2.81 15.80 4.74
C SER A 51 -2.40 17.10 4.03
N VAL A 52 -2.01 18.14 4.80
CA VAL A 52 -1.55 19.41 4.22
C VAL A 52 -0.07 19.36 3.82
N MET A 53 0.74 18.46 4.42
CA MET A 53 2.12 18.21 3.99
C MET A 53 2.23 17.12 2.90
N ALA A 54 1.27 16.22 2.83
CA ALA A 54 1.02 15.37 1.68
C ALA A 54 0.09 16.15 0.76
N GLY A 55 0.61 17.05 -0.07
CA GLY A 55 -0.17 17.96 -0.92
C GLY A 55 -1.62 17.53 -1.10
N ASP A 56 -2.52 18.47 -1.00
CA ASP A 56 -3.97 18.29 -1.11
C ASP A 56 -4.30 17.51 -2.40
N VAL A 57 -4.16 16.18 -2.33
CA VAL A 57 -4.61 15.29 -3.40
C VAL A 57 -6.09 15.13 -3.10
N ASP A 58 -6.89 15.94 -3.79
CA ASP A 58 -8.33 15.77 -3.88
C ASP A 58 -8.58 14.34 -4.39
N HIS A 59 -8.68 13.39 -3.46
CA HIS A 59 -9.12 12.03 -3.73
C HIS A 59 -10.63 12.07 -3.98
N SER A 60 -11.03 12.78 -5.02
CA SER A 60 -12.36 12.73 -5.60
C SER A 60 -12.62 11.31 -6.10
N GLY A 61 -13.13 10.46 -5.20
CA GLY A 61 -13.65 9.14 -5.49
C GLY A 61 -12.66 8.15 -6.16
N PRO A 62 -12.97 6.87 -6.18
CA PRO A 62 -12.17 5.92 -6.95
C PRO A 62 -12.22 6.35 -8.43
N ALA A 63 -11.04 6.48 -9.05
CA ALA A 63 -10.93 6.76 -10.47
C ALA A 63 -11.75 5.72 -11.24
N GLU A 64 -12.53 6.15 -12.23
CA GLU A 64 -13.24 5.23 -13.10
C GLU A 64 -12.27 4.62 -14.10
N ALA A 65 -12.33 3.30 -14.28
CA ALA A 65 -11.54 2.61 -15.28
C ALA A 65 -12.00 3.04 -16.69
N THR A 66 -11.14 3.72 -17.41
CA THR A 66 -11.38 4.20 -18.79
C THR A 66 -10.47 3.51 -19.81
N GLY A 67 -9.47 2.76 -19.31
CA GLY A 67 -8.47 2.06 -20.10
C GLY A 67 -8.64 0.53 -20.09
N ILE A 68 -7.53 -0.17 -20.27
CA ILE A 68 -7.49 -1.62 -20.24
C ILE A 68 -7.46 -2.17 -18.80
N THR A 69 -7.82 -3.44 -18.66
CA THR A 69 -7.63 -4.17 -17.41
C THR A 69 -6.41 -5.07 -17.52
N ILE A 70 -5.49 -4.95 -16.58
CA ILE A 70 -4.26 -5.75 -16.45
C ILE A 70 -4.46 -6.67 -15.24
N THR A 71 -4.23 -7.96 -15.40
CA THR A 71 -4.18 -8.89 -14.26
C THR A 71 -2.71 -9.10 -13.89
N GLN A 72 -2.40 -8.95 -12.61
CA GLN A 72 -1.07 -9.13 -12.06
C GLN A 72 -1.09 -10.17 -10.95
N ASP A 73 -0.50 -11.33 -11.23
CA ASP A 73 -0.30 -12.37 -10.23
C ASP A 73 0.94 -12.03 -9.39
N LEU A 74 0.79 -12.08 -8.06
CA LEU A 74 1.87 -11.86 -7.11
C LEU A 74 1.92 -12.97 -6.06
N GLN A 75 3.11 -13.43 -5.77
CA GLN A 75 3.40 -14.39 -4.70
C GLN A 75 4.23 -13.69 -3.62
N PHE A 76 3.86 -13.86 -2.37
CA PHE A 76 4.68 -13.41 -1.25
C PHE A 76 5.70 -14.48 -0.91
N LEU A 77 6.96 -14.10 -0.85
CA LEU A 77 8.09 -14.99 -0.60
C LEU A 77 9.06 -14.38 0.41
N GLU A 78 9.72 -15.26 1.16
CA GLU A 78 10.83 -14.89 2.05
C GLU A 78 12.08 -15.70 1.73
N SER A 79 13.24 -15.08 1.98
CA SER A 79 14.50 -15.83 2.05
C SER A 79 14.49 -16.81 3.23
N ALA A 80 15.28 -17.88 3.13
CA ALA A 80 15.34 -18.92 4.16
C ALA A 80 15.75 -18.40 5.56
N ASP A 81 16.40 -17.26 5.64
CA ASP A 81 16.82 -16.59 6.87
C ASP A 81 15.87 -15.46 7.31
N PHE A 82 14.76 -15.26 6.59
CA PHE A 82 13.74 -14.22 6.81
C PHE A 82 14.28 -12.78 6.82
N ARG A 83 15.38 -12.52 6.15
CA ARG A 83 15.98 -11.18 6.06
C ARG A 83 15.54 -10.41 4.83
N SER A 84 15.09 -11.10 3.81
CA SER A 84 14.58 -10.51 2.57
C SER A 84 13.18 -11.03 2.31
N LEU A 85 12.29 -10.12 2.01
CA LEU A 85 10.91 -10.39 1.67
C LEU A 85 10.63 -9.78 0.30
N THR A 86 9.95 -10.51 -0.58
CA THR A 86 9.79 -10.10 -1.97
C THR A 86 8.46 -10.57 -2.56
N PHE A 87 8.17 -10.07 -3.74
CA PHE A 87 7.11 -10.57 -4.60
C PHE A 87 7.71 -11.40 -5.75
N ASN A 88 7.10 -12.55 -6.06
CA ASN A 88 7.32 -13.45 -7.20
C ASN A 88 8.64 -14.21 -7.24
N ALA A 89 9.76 -13.63 -6.83
CA ALA A 89 11.05 -14.31 -6.79
C ALA A 89 11.89 -13.76 -5.63
N LEU A 90 12.93 -14.47 -5.22
CA LEU A 90 13.83 -13.97 -4.18
C LEU A 90 14.61 -12.76 -4.67
N ILE A 91 15.10 -11.90 -3.74
CA ILE A 91 15.66 -10.59 -4.04
C ILE A 91 16.76 -10.78 -5.07
N ASP A 92 17.53 -11.14 -5.46
CA ASP A 92 18.57 -11.21 -6.50
C ASP A 92 18.20 -12.13 -7.68
N GLU A 93 16.98 -12.63 -7.71
CA GLU A 93 16.50 -13.49 -8.79
C GLU A 93 15.71 -12.70 -9.84
N PRO A 94 15.76 -13.10 -11.11
CA PRO A 94 14.94 -12.50 -12.15
C PRO A 94 13.44 -12.63 -11.81
N GLY A 95 12.72 -11.52 -11.89
CA GLY A 95 11.28 -11.47 -11.62
C GLY A 95 10.93 -11.07 -10.18
N ALA A 96 11.92 -10.82 -9.32
CA ALA A 96 11.67 -10.24 -8.00
C ALA A 96 11.07 -8.83 -8.13
N ASN A 97 9.98 -8.57 -7.41
CA ASN A 97 9.30 -7.27 -7.36
C ASN A 97 9.10 -6.66 -8.76
N PRO A 98 8.36 -7.28 -9.68
CA PRO A 98 8.28 -6.82 -11.06
C PRO A 98 7.73 -5.40 -11.16
N THR A 99 8.37 -4.56 -11.98
CA THR A 99 7.82 -3.25 -12.32
C THR A 99 6.63 -3.42 -13.25
N ILE A 100 5.53 -2.75 -12.94
CA ILE A 100 4.31 -2.78 -13.73
C ILE A 100 4.18 -1.44 -14.46
N GLU A 101 3.98 -1.49 -15.76
CA GLU A 101 3.74 -0.29 -16.57
C GLU A 101 2.26 -0.21 -16.95
N MET A 102 1.66 0.97 -16.79
CA MET A 102 0.27 1.24 -17.14
C MET A 102 0.05 2.69 -17.55
N SER A 103 -1.12 2.99 -18.06
CA SER A 103 -1.56 4.34 -18.38
C SER A 103 -2.62 4.84 -17.39
N VAL A 104 -2.77 6.17 -17.29
CA VAL A 104 -3.85 6.76 -16.48
C VAL A 104 -5.20 6.24 -16.96
N GLY A 105 -6.03 5.76 -16.04
CA GLY A 105 -7.33 5.16 -16.32
C GLY A 105 -7.31 3.64 -16.54
N ASP A 106 -6.15 3.02 -16.69
CA ASP A 106 -6.04 1.57 -16.67
C ASP A 106 -6.33 1.02 -15.28
N LYS A 107 -6.84 -0.20 -15.25
CA LYS A 107 -7.12 -0.93 -14.01
C LYS A 107 -6.18 -2.12 -13.88
N ILE A 108 -5.53 -2.25 -12.72
CA ILE A 108 -4.84 -3.48 -12.34
C ILE A 108 -5.73 -4.26 -11.39
N VAL A 109 -5.85 -5.55 -11.65
CA VAL A 109 -6.39 -6.55 -10.72
C VAL A 109 -5.20 -7.34 -10.18
N PHE A 110 -4.95 -7.22 -8.89
CA PHE A 110 -3.92 -8.00 -8.21
C PHE A 110 -4.52 -9.30 -7.69
N ASP A 111 -4.00 -10.41 -8.12
CA ASP A 111 -4.26 -11.72 -7.54
C ASP A 111 -3.03 -12.16 -6.74
N VAL A 112 -3.19 -12.17 -5.42
CA VAL A 112 -2.06 -12.35 -4.50
C VAL A 112 -2.19 -13.66 -3.74
N VAL A 113 -1.10 -14.41 -3.66
CA VAL A 113 -1.01 -15.65 -2.88
C VAL A 113 0.15 -15.54 -1.89
N ASN A 114 -0.08 -15.92 -0.64
CA ASN A 114 0.98 -16.03 0.35
C ASN A 114 1.60 -17.44 0.28
N ASP A 115 2.62 -17.59 -0.55
CA ASP A 115 3.41 -18.83 -0.68
C ASP A 115 4.57 -18.88 0.31
N GLY A 116 4.72 -17.84 1.13
CA GLY A 116 5.70 -17.75 2.20
C GLY A 116 5.28 -18.43 3.49
N MET A 117 6.06 -18.23 4.54
CA MET A 117 5.83 -18.75 5.89
C MET A 117 5.45 -17.66 6.89
N SER A 118 5.58 -16.39 6.52
CA SER A 118 5.23 -15.23 7.32
C SER A 118 3.80 -14.74 7.04
N PHE A 119 3.38 -13.76 7.82
CA PHE A 119 2.11 -13.06 7.63
C PHE A 119 2.34 -11.83 6.75
N HIS A 120 1.47 -11.62 5.79
CA HIS A 120 1.56 -10.51 4.84
C HIS A 120 0.23 -9.78 4.69
N ALA A 121 0.31 -8.53 4.27
CA ALA A 121 -0.82 -7.74 3.84
C ALA A 121 -0.35 -6.85 2.68
N PHE A 122 -1.24 -6.42 1.82
CA PHE A 122 -0.90 -5.77 0.56
C PHE A 122 -1.62 -4.45 0.42
N GLY A 123 -1.05 -3.52 -0.30
CA GLY A 123 -1.69 -2.29 -0.73
C GLY A 123 -0.81 -1.49 -1.68
N VAL A 124 -1.43 -0.54 -2.37
CA VAL A 124 -0.75 0.40 -3.27
C VAL A 124 -0.69 1.78 -2.62
N THR A 125 0.45 2.46 -2.76
CA THR A 125 0.69 3.79 -2.19
C THR A 125 1.49 4.66 -3.16
N LYS A 126 1.44 5.98 -2.98
CA LYS A 126 2.38 6.93 -3.60
C LYS A 126 3.60 7.21 -2.71
N ASP A 127 3.54 6.83 -1.43
CA ASP A 127 4.60 7.11 -0.49
C ASP A 127 5.86 6.27 -0.82
N THR A 128 7.00 6.94 -0.86
CA THR A 128 8.30 6.30 -1.15
C THR A 128 8.83 5.48 -0.01
N GLU A 129 8.32 5.68 1.21
CA GLU A 129 8.76 5.02 2.45
C GLU A 129 7.57 4.65 3.33
N GLY A 130 7.81 3.76 4.30
CA GLY A 130 6.81 3.36 5.28
C GLY A 130 5.75 2.42 4.72
N PHE A 131 4.64 2.30 5.43
CA PHE A 131 3.54 1.37 5.13
C PHE A 131 2.16 2.03 5.23
N ALA A 132 2.13 3.36 5.28
CA ALA A 132 0.92 4.18 5.30
C ALA A 132 0.54 4.70 3.89
N GLY A 133 -0.46 5.57 3.82
CA GLY A 133 -0.86 6.21 2.56
C GLY A 133 -1.44 5.24 1.54
N ILE A 134 -2.02 4.13 1.99
CA ILE A 134 -2.59 3.12 1.08
C ILE A 134 -3.82 3.69 0.39
N ILE A 135 -3.85 3.53 -0.92
CA ILE A 135 -4.95 3.99 -1.76
C ILE A 135 -6.17 3.09 -1.51
N PRO A 136 -7.31 3.66 -1.11
CA PRO A 136 -8.51 2.90 -0.79
C PRO A 136 -8.95 1.97 -1.93
N GLY A 137 -9.24 0.71 -1.58
CA GLY A 137 -9.67 -0.33 -2.53
C GLY A 137 -8.52 -1.17 -3.10
N SER A 138 -7.27 -0.76 -2.89
CA SER A 138 -6.10 -1.52 -3.30
C SER A 138 -5.61 -2.52 -2.24
N GLU A 139 -6.25 -2.54 -1.06
CA GLU A 139 -5.80 -3.36 0.07
C GLU A 139 -6.22 -4.82 -0.08
N ILE A 140 -5.31 -5.71 0.30
CA ILE A 140 -5.61 -7.12 0.58
C ILE A 140 -5.19 -7.39 2.02
N ALA A 141 -6.15 -7.74 2.87
CA ALA A 141 -5.93 -7.92 4.30
C ALA A 141 -5.48 -6.60 5.00
N ALA A 142 -5.01 -6.70 6.23
CA ALA A 142 -4.52 -5.58 7.02
C ALA A 142 -3.43 -6.07 7.97
N PRO A 143 -2.53 -5.19 8.45
CA PRO A 143 -1.52 -5.58 9.43
C PRO A 143 -2.07 -6.21 10.72
N THR A 144 -3.31 -5.84 11.08
CA THR A 144 -4.03 -6.39 12.26
C THR A 144 -4.73 -7.72 11.98
N ASN A 145 -4.94 -8.05 10.70
CA ASN A 145 -5.53 -9.31 10.24
C ASN A 145 -4.90 -9.70 8.90
N PRO A 146 -3.62 -10.08 8.88
CA PRO A 146 -2.87 -10.35 7.67
C PRO A 146 -3.24 -11.70 7.05
N LEU A 147 -2.88 -11.88 5.77
CA LEU A 147 -2.91 -13.18 5.09
C LEU A 147 -1.91 -14.13 5.74
N LYS A 148 -2.37 -15.32 6.07
CA LYS A 148 -1.54 -16.42 6.57
C LYS A 148 -0.92 -17.19 5.40
N PRO A 149 0.11 -18.01 5.66
CA PRO A 149 0.62 -18.96 4.68
C PRO A 149 -0.47 -19.78 3.99
N GLY A 150 -0.46 -19.79 2.66
CA GLY A 150 -1.44 -20.46 1.82
C GLY A 150 -2.75 -19.69 1.58
N GLU A 151 -2.95 -18.55 2.21
CA GLU A 151 -4.12 -17.70 1.95
C GLU A 151 -3.86 -16.80 0.73
N SER A 152 -4.93 -16.39 0.07
CA SER A 152 -4.89 -15.52 -1.11
C SER A 152 -5.92 -14.40 -0.99
N GLY A 153 -5.77 -13.40 -1.81
CA GLY A 153 -6.71 -12.29 -1.90
C GLY A 153 -6.59 -11.56 -3.23
N THR A 154 -7.61 -10.79 -3.54
CA THR A 154 -7.68 -10.00 -4.77
C THR A 154 -8.01 -8.56 -4.42
N SER A 155 -7.37 -7.60 -5.08
CA SER A 155 -7.72 -6.18 -5.02
C SER A 155 -7.61 -5.51 -6.37
N GLU A 156 -8.11 -4.29 -6.46
CA GLU A 156 -8.09 -3.51 -7.68
C GLU A 156 -7.43 -2.16 -7.44
N PHE A 157 -6.68 -1.70 -8.43
CA PHE A 157 -6.09 -0.38 -8.42
C PHE A 157 -6.32 0.30 -9.78
N ILE A 158 -6.77 1.55 -9.74
CA ILE A 158 -6.93 2.40 -10.93
C ILE A 158 -6.12 3.65 -10.70
N ALA A 159 -5.18 3.93 -11.60
CA ALA A 159 -4.38 5.14 -11.52
C ALA A 159 -5.16 6.33 -12.08
N GLY A 160 -5.46 7.30 -11.20
CA GLY A 160 -6.09 8.57 -11.59
C GLY A 160 -5.12 9.61 -12.16
N GLU A 161 -3.83 9.45 -11.94
CA GLU A 161 -2.78 10.42 -12.31
C GLU A 161 -1.50 9.72 -12.74
N GLU A 162 -0.71 10.42 -13.57
CA GLU A 162 0.65 10.00 -13.93
C GLU A 162 1.58 9.99 -12.70
N GLY A 163 2.58 9.13 -12.74
CA GLY A 163 3.62 9.07 -11.72
C GLY A 163 4.00 7.66 -11.33
N THR A 164 4.85 7.56 -10.33
CA THR A 164 5.25 6.27 -9.77
C THR A 164 4.44 6.00 -8.52
N TYR A 165 3.86 4.81 -8.49
CA TYR A 165 3.19 4.23 -7.33
C TYR A 165 3.98 3.00 -6.90
N TYR A 166 3.73 2.54 -5.68
CA TYR A 166 4.39 1.37 -5.13
C TYR A 166 3.35 0.38 -4.63
N TYR A 167 3.47 -0.87 -5.02
CA TYR A 167 2.76 -1.94 -4.34
C TYR A 167 3.67 -2.52 -3.26
N ILE A 168 3.13 -2.66 -2.05
CA ILE A 168 3.93 -2.95 -0.86
C ILE A 168 3.26 -4.00 0.03
N CYS A 169 4.05 -4.67 0.85
CA CYS A 169 3.52 -5.30 2.05
C CYS A 169 3.30 -4.24 3.13
N THR A 170 2.08 -4.16 3.67
CA THR A 170 1.71 -3.16 4.68
C THR A 170 2.02 -3.61 6.11
N VAL A 171 2.54 -4.83 6.31
CA VAL A 171 3.05 -5.28 7.61
C VAL A 171 4.32 -4.48 7.94
N PRO A 172 4.40 -3.86 9.13
CA PRO A 172 5.54 -3.03 9.51
C PRO A 172 6.88 -3.74 9.35
N GLY A 173 7.84 -3.09 8.69
CA GLY A 173 9.19 -3.60 8.47
C GLY A 173 9.37 -4.49 7.23
N HIS A 174 8.29 -5.03 6.64
CA HIS A 174 8.41 -5.91 5.47
C HIS A 174 8.84 -5.15 4.21
N ARG A 175 8.38 -3.92 4.03
CA ARG A 175 8.84 -3.05 2.95
C ARG A 175 10.36 -2.80 3.03
N ASP A 176 10.87 -2.50 4.24
CA ASP A 176 12.28 -2.24 4.49
C ASP A 176 13.17 -3.48 4.24
N GLN A 177 12.56 -4.66 4.28
CA GLN A 177 13.21 -5.93 3.95
C GLN A 177 13.13 -6.28 2.46
N GLY A 178 12.60 -5.36 1.63
CA GLY A 178 12.58 -5.49 0.17
C GLY A 178 11.22 -5.80 -0.43
N MET A 179 10.14 -5.89 0.37
CA MET A 179 8.82 -6.23 -0.15
C MET A 179 8.09 -4.99 -0.72
N VAL A 180 8.61 -4.50 -1.83
CA VAL A 180 8.12 -3.34 -2.57
C VAL A 180 8.40 -3.50 -4.05
N GLY A 181 7.42 -3.20 -4.89
CA GLY A 181 7.59 -3.08 -6.33
C GLY A 181 6.98 -1.79 -6.86
N GLU A 182 7.28 -1.45 -8.08
CA GLU A 182 6.90 -0.18 -8.70
C GLU A 182 5.77 -0.35 -9.71
N ILE A 183 4.89 0.65 -9.78
CA ILE A 183 3.90 0.83 -10.83
C ILE A 183 4.20 2.17 -11.50
N VAL A 184 4.61 2.13 -12.75
CA VAL A 184 4.90 3.34 -13.53
C VAL A 184 3.68 3.68 -14.36
N VAL A 185 3.03 4.79 -14.03
CA VAL A 185 1.84 5.29 -14.71
C VAL A 185 2.22 6.43 -15.63
N SER A 186 1.98 6.26 -16.91
CA SER A 186 2.28 7.26 -17.94
C SER A 186 1.04 7.58 -18.77
N GLY A 187 0.89 8.85 -19.13
CA GLY A 187 -0.12 9.34 -20.06
C GLY A 187 -1.55 8.84 -19.84
N SER A 188 -2.49 9.48 -20.46
CA SER A 188 -3.89 9.01 -20.47
C SER A 188 -4.01 7.83 -21.45
N SER A 189 -4.59 6.71 -21.00
CA SER A 189 -5.14 5.76 -21.96
C SER A 189 -6.20 6.48 -22.79
N GLY A 190 -5.83 6.91 -24.00
CA GLY A 190 -6.85 7.22 -24.99
C GLY A 190 -7.74 5.99 -25.16
N PRO A 191 -8.93 6.15 -25.80
CA PRO A 191 -9.76 4.97 -26.09
C PRO A 191 -8.86 3.92 -26.73
N ALA A 192 -8.87 2.71 -26.15
CA ALA A 192 -7.90 1.65 -26.40
C ALA A 192 -7.62 1.48 -27.89
N VAL A 193 -6.62 2.16 -28.37
CA VAL A 193 -5.96 1.80 -29.62
C VAL A 193 -5.16 0.57 -29.21
N ALA A 194 -5.64 -0.61 -29.58
CA ALA A 194 -4.94 -1.87 -29.35
C ALA A 194 -3.44 -1.62 -29.56
N ALA A 195 -2.63 -1.92 -28.54
CA ALA A 195 -1.19 -1.74 -28.61
C ALA A 195 -0.71 -2.28 -29.96
N ALA A 196 -0.23 -1.39 -30.80
CA ALA A 196 0.31 -1.81 -32.09
C ALA A 196 1.46 -2.75 -31.79
N PRO A 197 1.45 -3.96 -32.35
CA PRO A 197 2.54 -4.89 -32.11
C PRO A 197 3.84 -4.16 -32.47
N THR A 198 4.86 -4.31 -31.63
CA THR A 198 6.23 -3.82 -31.88
C THR A 198 6.81 -4.60 -33.09
N GLY A 199 6.23 -4.36 -34.25
CA GLY A 199 6.67 -4.84 -35.55
C GLY A 199 7.05 -3.63 -36.40
N VAL A 200 7.89 -3.87 -37.35
CA VAL A 200 8.26 -2.90 -38.37
C VAL A 200 6.97 -2.36 -39.00
N SER A 201 6.68 -1.06 -38.80
CA SER A 201 5.54 -0.42 -39.45
C SER A 201 5.82 -0.32 -40.94
N HIS A 202 5.02 -1.01 -41.74
CA HIS A 202 4.97 -0.82 -43.17
C HIS A 202 3.80 0.11 -43.47
N GLU A 203 4.08 1.27 -44.04
CA GLU A 203 3.03 2.10 -44.61
C GLU A 203 2.58 1.47 -45.93
N PHE A 204 1.29 1.15 -46.01
CA PHE A 204 0.65 0.72 -47.24
C PHE A 204 -0.33 1.79 -47.66
N GLU A 205 -0.12 2.33 -48.85
CA GLU A 205 -1.09 3.19 -49.50
C GLU A 205 -2.16 2.28 -50.16
N LEU A 206 -3.38 2.34 -49.65
CA LEU A 206 -4.49 1.53 -50.13
C LEU A 206 -5.51 2.45 -50.82
N ASP A 207 -5.64 2.32 -52.13
CA ASP A 207 -6.66 3.02 -52.89
C ASP A 207 -7.94 2.19 -52.97
N PHE A 208 -9.08 2.80 -52.67
CA PHE A 208 -10.40 2.23 -52.94
C PHE A 208 -10.73 2.40 -54.40
N ILE A 209 -10.91 1.31 -55.10
CA ILE A 209 -11.24 1.33 -56.53
C ILE A 209 -12.60 0.68 -56.72
N GLU A 210 -13.49 1.37 -57.44
CA GLU A 210 -14.80 0.88 -57.81
C GLU A 210 -14.81 0.53 -59.30
N SER A 211 -15.48 -0.57 -59.67
CA SER A 211 -15.73 -0.89 -61.07
C SER A 211 -16.72 0.12 -61.67
N ALA A 212 -16.65 0.35 -62.96
CA ALA A 212 -17.52 1.29 -63.66
C ALA A 212 -19.04 0.99 -63.53
N ASP A 213 -19.40 -0.23 -63.20
CA ASP A 213 -20.75 -0.68 -62.98
C ASP A 213 -21.15 -0.76 -61.48
N PHE A 214 -20.26 -0.29 -60.57
CA PHE A 214 -20.43 -0.31 -59.10
C PHE A 214 -20.70 -1.70 -58.49
N ARG A 215 -20.37 -2.80 -59.21
CA ARG A 215 -20.61 -4.14 -58.73
C ARG A 215 -19.44 -4.78 -58.03
N THR A 216 -18.26 -4.26 -58.20
CA THR A 216 -17.03 -4.78 -57.63
C THR A 216 -16.25 -3.65 -56.92
N LEU A 217 -15.83 -3.86 -55.70
CA LEU A 217 -14.96 -3.02 -54.92
C LEU A 217 -13.68 -3.80 -54.63
N ALA A 218 -12.54 -3.15 -54.78
CA ALA A 218 -11.24 -3.75 -54.49
C ALA A 218 -10.27 -2.72 -53.90
N PHE A 219 -9.24 -3.20 -53.23
CA PHE A 219 -8.09 -2.39 -52.83
C PHE A 219 -6.99 -2.53 -53.90
N ASN A 220 -6.43 -1.44 -54.33
CA ASN A 220 -5.27 -1.30 -55.22
C ASN A 220 -5.46 -1.81 -56.67
N ALA A 221 -6.33 -2.77 -56.92
CA ALA A 221 -6.66 -3.21 -58.27
C ALA A 221 -8.01 -3.91 -58.32
N LEU A 222 -8.75 -3.70 -59.40
CA LEU A 222 -9.92 -4.51 -59.71
C LEU A 222 -9.48 -5.87 -60.23
N PRO A 223 -10.23 -6.95 -59.93
CA PRO A 223 -9.93 -8.26 -60.46
C PRO A 223 -10.07 -8.35 -62.01
#